data_1574de503bd5633961c4df3fdf125be9
#
_entry.id   1574de503bd5633961c4df3fdf125be9
#
_cell.length_a   1.000
_cell.length_b   1.000
_cell.length_c   1.000
_cell.angle_alpha   90.00
_cell.angle_beta   90.00
_cell.angle_gamma   90.00
#
_symmetry.space_group_name_H-M   'P 1'
#
loop_
_entity.id
_entity.type
_entity.pdbx_description
1 polymer ?
#
loop_
_entity_poly.entity_id
_entity_poly.type
_entity_poly.pdbx_seq_one_letter_code
_entity_poly.pdbx_strand_id
1 'polypeptide(L)'
;IKKGKDIALANKETLVTAGHIIMPLAAQMGVSILPVDSEHSAIFQSMQGEKKEQVSKLLITASGGPFRGRTREQLADIRVEDALKHPNWSMGHKITIDSATLVNKGLEVMEAKWLFDGGTG
;
A
#
# COMPACT_ATOMS: atom_id res chain seq x y z
N ILE A 1 -5.28 -12.33 -14.90
CA ILE A 1 -6.39 -13.01 -14.25
C ILE A 1 -7.05 -13.99 -15.22
N LYS A 2 -7.73 -13.55 -16.30
CA LYS A 2 -8.48 -14.42 -17.24
C LYS A 2 -7.67 -15.55 -17.89
N LYS A 3 -6.36 -15.53 -17.80
CA LYS A 3 -5.45 -16.61 -18.28
C LYS A 3 -5.00 -17.56 -17.17
N GLY A 4 -5.61 -17.49 -15.99
CA GLY A 4 -5.29 -18.36 -14.85
C GLY A 4 -3.88 -18.16 -14.29
N LYS A 5 -3.32 -16.94 -14.39
CA LYS A 5 -1.99 -16.64 -13.85
C LYS A 5 -2.10 -15.78 -12.60
N ASP A 6 -1.35 -16.15 -11.59
CA ASP A 6 -1.16 -15.33 -10.39
C ASP A 6 -0.45 -14.02 -10.73
N ILE A 7 -0.72 -12.99 -9.95
CA ILE A 7 -0.20 -11.66 -10.19
C ILE A 7 0.60 -11.20 -8.97
N ALA A 8 1.87 -10.90 -9.15
CA ALA A 8 2.66 -10.12 -8.20
C ALA A 8 2.40 -8.64 -8.48
N LEU A 9 1.62 -7.99 -7.62
CA LEU A 9 1.12 -6.64 -7.84
C LEU A 9 1.98 -5.61 -7.09
N ALA A 10 2.73 -4.80 -7.85
CA ALA A 10 3.52 -3.69 -7.32
C ALA A 10 2.79 -2.33 -7.40
N ASN A 11 1.89 -2.18 -8.39
CA ASN A 11 1.14 -0.94 -8.59
C ASN A 11 -0.12 -0.94 -7.72
N LYS A 12 -0.06 -0.28 -6.58
CA LYS A 12 -1.17 -0.21 -5.60
C LYS A 12 -2.40 0.53 -6.13
N GLU A 13 -2.21 1.49 -7.02
CA GLU A 13 -3.28 2.26 -7.65
C GLU A 13 -4.28 1.36 -8.39
N THR A 14 -3.83 0.23 -8.87
CA THR A 14 -4.69 -0.78 -9.53
C THR A 14 -5.80 -1.27 -8.60
N LEU A 15 -5.48 -1.63 -7.36
CA LEU A 15 -6.49 -2.06 -6.38
C LEU A 15 -7.25 -0.87 -5.79
N VAL A 16 -6.62 0.27 -5.59
CA VAL A 16 -7.30 1.49 -5.14
C VAL A 16 -8.43 1.86 -6.09
N THR A 17 -8.16 1.80 -7.39
CA THR A 17 -9.13 2.19 -8.43
C THR A 17 -10.16 1.10 -8.76
N ALA A 18 -9.72 -0.15 -8.85
CA ALA A 18 -10.50 -1.25 -9.40
C ALA A 18 -10.53 -2.51 -8.52
N GLY A 19 -10.22 -2.41 -7.23
CA GLY A 19 -10.22 -3.55 -6.32
C GLY A 19 -11.54 -4.29 -6.28
N HIS A 20 -12.66 -3.56 -6.32
CA HIS A 20 -14.01 -4.12 -6.36
C HIS A 20 -14.32 -4.94 -7.62
N ILE A 21 -13.54 -4.80 -8.68
CA ILE A 21 -13.64 -5.60 -9.90
C ILE A 21 -12.60 -6.72 -9.89
N ILE A 22 -11.36 -6.38 -9.52
CA ILE A 22 -10.19 -7.26 -9.62
C ILE A 22 -10.27 -8.42 -8.63
N MET A 23 -10.59 -8.14 -7.38
CA MET A 23 -10.57 -9.15 -6.32
C MET A 23 -11.64 -10.23 -6.53
N PRO A 24 -12.93 -9.90 -6.83
CA PRO A 24 -13.92 -10.92 -7.18
C PRO A 24 -13.56 -11.73 -8.42
N LEU A 25 -13.02 -11.08 -9.45
CA LEU A 25 -12.59 -11.78 -10.67
C LEU A 25 -11.43 -12.73 -10.38
N ALA A 26 -10.46 -12.34 -9.56
CA ALA A 26 -9.37 -13.20 -9.16
C ALA A 26 -9.87 -14.43 -8.40
N ALA A 27 -10.78 -14.23 -7.45
CA ALA A 27 -11.41 -15.31 -6.70
C ALA A 27 -12.18 -16.28 -7.62
N GLN A 28 -12.98 -15.74 -8.54
CA GLN A 28 -13.72 -16.55 -9.51
C GLN A 28 -12.82 -17.41 -10.41
N MET A 29 -11.66 -16.88 -10.78
CA MET A 29 -10.69 -17.56 -11.64
C MET A 29 -9.67 -18.41 -10.87
N GLY A 30 -9.75 -18.47 -9.54
CA GLY A 30 -8.79 -19.17 -8.69
C GLY A 30 -7.36 -18.61 -8.81
N VAL A 31 -7.21 -17.30 -9.04
CA VAL A 31 -5.93 -16.59 -9.22
C VAL A 31 -5.60 -15.80 -7.98
N SER A 32 -4.35 -15.87 -7.54
CA SER A 32 -3.84 -15.11 -6.41
C SER A 32 -3.34 -13.72 -6.83
N ILE A 33 -3.67 -12.71 -6.04
CA ILE A 33 -3.06 -11.38 -6.11
C ILE A 33 -2.08 -11.26 -4.95
N LEU A 34 -0.78 -11.24 -5.26
CA LEU A 34 0.29 -11.24 -4.26
C LEU A 34 0.87 -9.83 -4.12
N PRO A 35 0.94 -9.26 -2.92
CA PRO A 35 1.48 -7.93 -2.72
C PRO A 35 3.00 -7.90 -2.89
N VAL A 36 3.50 -6.90 -3.59
CA VAL A 36 4.93 -6.62 -3.75
C VAL A 36 5.36 -5.42 -2.91
N ASP A 37 4.45 -4.49 -2.64
CA ASP A 37 4.72 -3.34 -1.77
C ASP A 37 5.22 -3.82 -0.40
N SER A 38 6.27 -3.19 0.14
CA SER A 38 7.01 -3.71 1.29
C SER A 38 6.14 -3.90 2.53
N GLU A 39 5.27 -2.94 2.84
CA GLU A 39 4.38 -2.99 3.97
C GLU A 39 3.34 -4.11 3.84
N HIS A 40 2.74 -4.23 2.66
CA HIS A 40 1.75 -5.28 2.38
C HIS A 40 2.39 -6.66 2.29
N SER A 41 3.59 -6.76 1.73
CA SER A 41 4.36 -8.01 1.72
C SER A 41 4.70 -8.48 3.14
N ALA A 42 5.08 -7.57 4.03
CA ALA A 42 5.35 -7.89 5.43
C ALA A 42 4.08 -8.38 6.16
N ILE A 43 2.93 -7.73 5.95
CA ILE A 43 1.65 -8.18 6.50
C ILE A 43 1.30 -9.56 5.94
N PHE A 44 1.39 -9.74 4.63
CA PHE A 44 1.11 -11.01 3.97
C PHE A 44 1.95 -12.15 4.53
N GLN A 45 3.27 -11.94 4.71
CA GLN A 45 4.16 -12.94 5.29
C GLN A 45 3.80 -13.24 6.75
N SER A 46 3.49 -12.23 7.54
CA SER A 46 3.12 -12.38 8.95
C SER A 46 1.80 -13.15 9.15
N MET A 47 0.91 -13.10 8.16
CA MET A 47 -0.36 -13.82 8.19
C MET A 47 -0.29 -15.25 7.66
N GLN A 48 0.88 -15.72 7.17
CA GLN A 48 1.02 -17.09 6.68
C GLN A 48 0.87 -18.08 7.82
N GLY A 49 -0.07 -19.01 7.66
CA GLY A 49 -0.39 -20.03 8.69
C GLY A 49 -1.36 -19.56 9.77
N GLU A 50 -1.68 -18.29 9.82
CA GLU A 50 -2.64 -17.73 10.78
C GLU A 50 -4.07 -17.75 10.21
N LYS A 51 -5.05 -17.85 11.11
CA LYS A 51 -6.47 -17.74 10.75
C LYS A 51 -6.87 -16.27 10.77
N LYS A 52 -7.60 -15.82 9.75
CA LYS A 52 -8.04 -14.44 9.62
C LYS A 52 -8.80 -13.95 10.86
N GLU A 53 -9.62 -14.80 11.46
CA GLU A 53 -10.42 -14.51 12.65
C GLU A 53 -9.55 -14.23 13.91
N GLN A 54 -8.29 -14.62 13.89
CA GLN A 54 -7.34 -14.37 14.98
C GLN A 54 -6.63 -13.03 14.85
N VAL A 55 -6.78 -12.36 13.71
CA VAL A 55 -6.18 -11.05 13.46
C VAL A 55 -7.08 -9.96 14.02
N SER A 56 -6.66 -9.31 15.09
CA SER A 56 -7.44 -8.22 15.70
C SER A 56 -7.18 -6.86 15.04
N LYS A 57 -5.99 -6.65 14.47
CA LYS A 57 -5.58 -5.37 13.89
C LYS A 57 -4.42 -5.53 12.93
N LEU A 58 -4.44 -4.77 11.84
CA LEU A 58 -3.29 -4.58 10.94
C LEU A 58 -2.66 -3.22 11.21
N LEU A 59 -1.34 -3.19 11.37
CA LEU A 59 -0.56 -1.97 11.56
C LEU A 59 0.33 -1.75 10.34
N ILE A 60 0.02 -0.72 9.56
CA ILE A 60 0.82 -0.34 8.41
C ILE A 60 1.89 0.65 8.86
N THR A 61 3.15 0.28 8.69
CA THR A 61 4.30 1.13 9.03
C THR A 61 4.50 2.23 7.99
N ALA A 62 5.19 3.30 8.39
CA ALA A 62 5.55 4.41 7.51
C ALA A 62 6.92 4.95 7.88
N SER A 63 7.70 5.38 6.87
CA SER A 63 8.92 6.17 7.11
C SER A 63 8.59 7.55 7.67
N GLY A 64 7.42 8.08 7.35
CA GLY A 64 6.96 9.43 7.69
C GLY A 64 7.41 10.50 6.70
N GLY A 65 8.29 10.16 5.74
CA GLY A 65 8.82 11.10 4.74
C GLY A 65 9.75 12.16 5.34
N PRO A 66 10.20 13.14 4.51
CA PRO A 66 11.16 14.18 4.91
C PRO A 66 10.60 15.22 5.90
N PHE A 67 9.27 15.27 6.06
CA PHE A 67 8.60 16.25 6.91
C PHE A 67 8.16 15.70 8.26
N ARG A 68 8.55 14.48 8.58
CA ARG A 68 8.25 13.84 9.85
C ARG A 68 8.69 14.71 11.03
N GLY A 69 7.76 14.94 11.96
CA GLY A 69 8.00 15.73 13.17
C GLY A 69 7.95 17.25 12.97
N ARG A 70 7.68 17.75 11.77
CA ARG A 70 7.50 19.19 11.52
C ARG A 70 6.08 19.64 11.85
N THR A 71 5.98 20.85 12.39
CA THR A 71 4.68 21.52 12.64
C THR A 71 4.14 22.13 11.33
N ARG A 72 2.86 22.52 11.35
CA ARG A 72 2.21 23.17 10.21
C ARG A 72 2.91 24.47 9.80
N GLU A 73 3.36 25.26 10.79
CA GLU A 73 4.09 26.52 10.56
C GLU A 73 5.43 26.26 9.87
N GLN A 74 6.12 25.19 10.26
CA GLN A 74 7.39 24.77 9.63
C GLN A 74 7.23 24.21 8.21
N LEU A 75 6.00 23.94 7.81
CA LEU A 75 5.68 23.45 6.47
C LEU A 75 5.23 24.57 5.52
N ALA A 76 5.06 25.81 6.01
CA ALA A 76 4.53 26.90 5.20
C ALA A 76 5.40 27.26 3.98
N ASP A 77 6.72 27.15 4.12
CA ASP A 77 7.71 27.55 3.13
C ASP A 77 8.40 26.38 2.43
N ILE A 78 7.87 25.17 2.55
CA ILE A 78 8.47 24.00 1.89
C ILE A 78 8.35 24.10 0.36
N ARG A 79 9.37 23.55 -0.33
CA ARG A 79 9.44 23.48 -1.78
C ARG A 79 9.39 22.03 -2.26
N VAL A 80 9.19 21.86 -3.56
CA VAL A 80 9.17 20.53 -4.20
C VAL A 80 10.48 19.78 -3.95
N GLU A 81 11.61 20.48 -4.00
CA GLU A 81 12.93 19.90 -3.76
C GLU A 81 13.06 19.31 -2.36
N ASP A 82 12.39 19.92 -1.36
CA ASP A 82 12.36 19.39 0.00
C ASP A 82 11.52 18.12 0.11
N ALA A 83 10.42 18.04 -0.62
CA ALA A 83 9.58 16.85 -0.70
C ALA A 83 10.29 15.68 -1.41
N LEU A 84 11.21 15.95 -2.33
CA LEU A 84 11.97 14.92 -3.05
C LEU A 84 13.13 14.31 -2.23
N LYS A 85 13.43 14.85 -1.05
CA LYS A 85 14.48 14.35 -0.13
C LYS A 85 13.93 13.26 0.78
N HIS A 86 13.70 12.05 0.28
CA HIS A 86 13.25 10.94 1.13
C HIS A 86 14.38 10.50 2.09
N PRO A 87 14.10 10.31 3.41
CA PRO A 87 15.14 10.05 4.41
C PRO A 87 15.85 8.70 4.25
N ASN A 88 15.15 7.69 3.70
CA ASN A 88 15.63 6.30 3.70
C ASN A 88 15.83 5.71 2.30
N TRP A 89 15.14 6.21 1.28
CA TRP A 89 15.08 5.56 -0.03
C TRP A 89 15.27 6.55 -1.18
N SER A 90 16.00 6.12 -2.20
CA SER A 90 16.00 6.77 -3.51
C SER A 90 14.92 6.13 -4.38
N MET A 91 13.88 6.88 -4.71
CA MET A 91 12.71 6.40 -5.42
C MET A 91 12.35 7.34 -6.60
N GLY A 92 11.41 6.92 -7.43
CA GLY A 92 10.83 7.79 -8.47
C GLY A 92 10.14 9.04 -7.87
N HIS A 93 9.99 10.08 -8.66
CA HIS A 93 9.46 11.37 -8.19
C HIS A 93 8.04 11.26 -7.61
N LYS A 94 7.14 10.54 -8.29
CA LYS A 94 5.74 10.39 -7.84
C LYS A 94 5.66 9.79 -6.43
N ILE A 95 6.26 8.61 -6.23
CA ILE A 95 6.17 7.93 -4.93
C ILE A 95 6.89 8.69 -3.82
N THR A 96 7.95 9.44 -4.15
CA THR A 96 8.66 10.28 -3.18
C THR A 96 7.79 11.43 -2.71
N ILE A 97 7.07 12.11 -3.60
CA ILE A 97 6.09 13.15 -3.27
C ILE A 97 4.92 12.54 -2.48
N ASP A 98 4.38 11.41 -2.91
CA ASP A 98 3.28 10.73 -2.21
C ASP A 98 3.69 10.32 -0.78
N SER A 99 4.94 9.89 -0.58
CA SER A 99 5.49 9.59 0.74
C SER A 99 5.61 10.85 1.62
N ALA A 100 6.13 11.94 1.07
CA ALA A 100 6.29 13.21 1.78
C ALA A 100 4.96 13.79 2.27
N THR A 101 3.89 13.63 1.49
CA THR A 101 2.53 14.11 1.77
C THR A 101 1.66 13.09 2.51
N LEU A 102 2.16 11.87 2.76
CA LEU A 102 1.44 10.71 3.27
C LEU A 102 0.30 10.22 2.35
N VAL A 103 0.20 10.69 1.14
CA VAL A 103 -0.76 10.19 0.13
C VAL A 103 -0.47 8.72 -0.16
N ASN A 104 0.81 8.34 -0.27
CA ASN A 104 1.20 6.94 -0.42
C ASN A 104 0.61 6.06 0.70
N LYS A 105 0.65 6.52 1.94
CA LYS A 105 0.10 5.77 3.07
C LYS A 105 -1.43 5.64 2.99
N GLY A 106 -2.11 6.66 2.53
CA GLY A 106 -3.55 6.60 2.25
C GLY A 106 -3.90 5.58 1.16
N LEU A 107 -3.12 5.54 0.07
CA LEU A 107 -3.27 4.53 -0.99
C LEU A 107 -3.04 3.11 -0.46
N GLU A 108 -2.03 2.93 0.39
CA GLU A 108 -1.73 1.64 1.03
C GLU A 108 -2.84 1.15 1.95
N VAL A 109 -3.49 2.04 2.70
CA VAL A 109 -4.66 1.67 3.53
C VAL A 109 -5.80 1.13 2.65
N MET A 110 -6.07 1.79 1.52
CA MET A 110 -7.10 1.33 0.58
C MET A 110 -6.72 0.01 -0.08
N GLU A 111 -5.45 -0.18 -0.44
CA GLU A 111 -4.95 -1.44 -0.99
C GLU A 111 -5.04 -2.57 0.03
N ALA A 112 -4.64 -2.32 1.29
CA ALA A 112 -4.72 -3.30 2.38
C ALA A 112 -6.14 -3.81 2.60
N LYS A 113 -7.13 -2.94 2.48
CA LYS A 113 -8.54 -3.34 2.55
C LYS A 113 -8.85 -4.43 1.52
N TRP A 114 -8.45 -4.25 0.27
CA TRP A 114 -8.70 -5.23 -0.78
C TRP A 114 -7.91 -6.52 -0.60
N LEU A 115 -6.66 -6.43 -0.17
CA LEU A 115 -5.79 -7.60 -0.02
C LEU A 115 -6.13 -8.46 1.20
N PHE A 116 -6.49 -7.84 2.33
CA PHE A 116 -6.57 -8.53 3.62
C PHE A 116 -7.99 -8.64 4.18
N ASP A 117 -8.92 -7.74 3.85
CA ASP A 117 -10.33 -7.89 4.21
C ASP A 117 -11.04 -8.98 3.39
N GLY A 118 -10.41 -9.41 2.31
CA GLY A 118 -10.76 -10.65 1.59
C GLY A 118 -12.14 -10.65 0.98
N GLY A 119 -12.61 -9.57 0.42
CA GLY A 119 -13.78 -9.59 -0.47
C GLY A 119 -15.04 -10.32 0.04
N THR A 120 -15.10 -10.62 1.32
CA THR A 120 -16.32 -11.08 1.98
C THR A 120 -17.02 -9.87 2.53
N GLY A 121 -17.75 -9.18 1.66
CA GLY A 121 -18.79 -8.27 2.09
C GLY A 121 -19.87 -9.06 2.73
#